data_97295ced9fc102f4614cb1b2a9edc129
#
_entry.id   97295ced9fc102f4614cb1b2a9edc129
#
_cell.length_a   1.000
_cell.length_b   1.000
_cell.length_c   1.000
_cell.angle_alpha   90.00
_cell.angle_beta   90.00
_cell.angle_gamma   90.00
#
_symmetry.space_group_name_H-M   'P 1'
#
loop_
_entity.id
_entity.type
_entity.pdbx_description
1 polymer ?
#
loop_
_entity_poly.entity_id
_entity_poly.type
_entity_poly.pdbx_seq_one_letter_code
_entity_poly.pdbx_strand_id
1 'polypeptide(L)'
;MEGTGEIRSERLLMRRYRPEDAKDLYEKFGSDLKMYEYSGWNPYASYEAAEETVRRFISDYAKKDFYGWAIEYRGSLIGTIGAYDYDPEKNQIEVGMSIARDSWGQGFATEALKAVLGYLTGHEGIRTVTAWCAPDNAGSMKAMQKAGMTKTFIKENALEVGGKTYDQQFFTYS
;
A
#
# COMPACT_ATOMS: atom_id res chain seq x y z
N MET A 1 20.14 1.22 2.51
CA MET A 1 18.74 0.89 2.80
C MET A 1 18.62 0.24 4.16
N GLU A 2 17.67 0.67 4.94
CA GLU A 2 17.43 0.17 6.30
C GLU A 2 16.14 -0.66 6.42
N GLY A 3 15.29 -0.60 5.39
CA GLY A 3 14.02 -1.30 5.36
C GLY A 3 12.89 -0.55 6.08
N THR A 4 11.94 -1.29 6.65
CA THR A 4 10.76 -0.71 7.29
C THR A 4 11.11 -0.02 8.61
N GLY A 5 11.20 1.29 8.59
CA GLY A 5 11.29 2.13 9.79
C GLY A 5 9.93 2.71 10.16
N GLU A 6 9.77 3.16 11.40
CA GLU A 6 8.55 3.83 11.84
C GLU A 6 8.45 5.23 11.22
N ILE A 7 7.28 5.57 10.70
CA ILE A 7 7.00 6.87 10.09
C ILE A 7 5.79 7.50 10.80
N ARG A 8 5.93 8.76 11.20
CA ARG A 8 4.84 9.54 11.78
C ARG A 8 4.47 10.69 10.85
N SER A 9 3.18 10.87 10.64
CA SER A 9 2.62 12.04 9.97
C SER A 9 1.73 12.83 10.96
N GLU A 10 1.03 13.82 10.48
CA GLU A 10 0.17 14.65 11.35
C GLU A 10 -0.83 13.83 12.17
N ARG A 11 -1.49 12.86 11.55
CA ARG A 11 -2.54 12.05 12.20
C ARG A 11 -2.19 10.56 12.31
N LEU A 12 -1.21 10.07 11.53
CA LEU A 12 -1.00 8.65 11.32
C LEU A 12 0.33 8.18 11.86
N LEU A 13 0.34 6.90 12.25
CA LEU A 13 1.55 6.15 12.55
C LEU A 13 1.64 4.98 11.57
N MET A 14 2.66 4.96 10.72
CA MET A 14 3.02 3.82 9.90
C MET A 14 4.07 3.01 10.65
N ARG A 15 3.71 1.81 11.06
CA ARG A 15 4.54 0.94 11.92
C ARG A 15 4.63 -0.47 11.38
N ARG A 16 5.56 -1.22 11.90
CA ARG A 16 5.66 -2.66 11.60
C ARG A 16 4.42 -3.40 12.10
N TYR A 17 4.07 -4.47 11.40
CA TYR A 17 2.97 -5.35 11.82
C TYR A 17 3.30 -6.07 13.11
N ARG A 18 2.24 -6.40 13.86
CA ARG A 18 2.26 -7.21 15.08
C ARG A 18 1.36 -8.42 14.88
N PRO A 19 1.58 -9.54 15.60
CA PRO A 19 0.72 -10.73 15.44
C PRO A 19 -0.77 -10.45 15.63
N GLU A 20 -1.12 -9.57 16.56
CA GLU A 20 -2.51 -9.18 16.85
C GLU A 20 -3.19 -8.40 15.72
N ASP A 21 -2.43 -7.85 14.77
CA ASP A 21 -3.00 -7.14 13.61
C ASP A 21 -3.79 -8.07 12.67
N ALA A 22 -3.54 -9.37 12.71
CA ALA A 22 -4.22 -10.33 11.84
C ALA A 22 -5.74 -10.26 11.95
N LYS A 23 -6.26 -10.03 13.14
CA LYS A 23 -7.71 -9.91 13.37
C LYS A 23 -8.30 -8.72 12.61
N ASP A 24 -7.71 -7.54 12.75
CA ASP A 24 -8.17 -6.33 12.06
C ASP A 24 -7.99 -6.43 10.55
N LEU A 25 -6.91 -7.04 10.09
CA LEU A 25 -6.67 -7.25 8.67
C LEU A 25 -7.73 -8.17 8.06
N TYR A 26 -8.12 -9.23 8.73
CA TYR A 26 -9.21 -10.08 8.27
C TYR A 26 -10.56 -9.36 8.33
N GLU A 27 -10.91 -8.78 9.47
CA GLU A 27 -12.24 -8.18 9.69
C GLU A 27 -12.47 -6.92 8.84
N LYS A 28 -11.45 -6.07 8.68
CA LYS A 28 -11.57 -4.79 7.99
C LYS A 28 -11.25 -4.86 6.49
N PHE A 29 -10.45 -5.83 6.08
CA PHE A 29 -10.01 -5.98 4.69
C PHE A 29 -10.46 -7.30 4.09
N GLY A 30 -10.03 -8.42 4.66
CA GLY A 30 -10.23 -9.74 4.06
C GLY A 30 -11.68 -10.14 3.87
N SER A 31 -12.55 -9.75 4.77
CA SER A 31 -13.99 -10.03 4.73
C SER A 31 -14.79 -9.03 3.89
N ASP A 32 -14.20 -7.92 3.48
CA ASP A 32 -14.87 -6.87 2.71
C ASP A 32 -14.53 -6.99 1.22
N LEU A 33 -15.43 -7.57 0.44
CA LEU A 33 -15.24 -7.80 -1.00
C LEU A 33 -15.04 -6.50 -1.79
N LYS A 34 -15.57 -5.38 -1.32
CA LYS A 34 -15.40 -4.07 -1.95
C LYS A 34 -13.93 -3.64 -2.00
N MET A 35 -13.13 -4.07 -1.04
CA MET A 35 -11.70 -3.75 -0.98
C MET A 35 -10.90 -4.37 -2.13
N TYR A 36 -11.42 -5.42 -2.76
CA TYR A 36 -10.72 -6.18 -3.80
C TYR A 36 -11.34 -6.04 -5.19
N GLU A 37 -12.22 -5.06 -5.36
CA GLU A 37 -12.93 -4.81 -6.63
C GLU A 37 -11.97 -4.64 -7.82
N TYR A 38 -10.77 -4.06 -7.59
CA TYR A 38 -9.80 -3.77 -8.62
C TYR A 38 -8.48 -4.53 -8.49
N SER A 39 -8.30 -5.39 -7.49
CA SER A 39 -6.99 -6.02 -7.23
C SER A 39 -6.90 -7.48 -7.64
N GLY A 40 -7.99 -8.23 -7.54
CA GLY A 40 -8.01 -9.66 -7.88
C GLY A 40 -7.28 -10.57 -6.90
N TRP A 41 -6.69 -10.03 -5.85
CA TRP A 41 -5.93 -10.80 -4.86
C TRP A 41 -6.22 -10.34 -3.44
N ASN A 42 -6.59 -11.29 -2.58
CA ASN A 42 -6.93 -11.03 -1.18
C ASN A 42 -6.04 -11.87 -0.24
N PRO A 43 -4.96 -11.28 0.31
CA PRO A 43 -4.06 -11.99 1.23
C PRO A 43 -4.67 -12.25 2.61
N TYR A 44 -5.85 -11.68 2.89
CA TYR A 44 -6.54 -11.75 4.17
C TYR A 44 -7.91 -12.43 4.05
N ALA A 45 -8.06 -13.34 3.08
CA ALA A 45 -9.35 -13.97 2.75
C ALA A 45 -9.93 -14.85 3.86
N SER A 46 -9.09 -15.34 4.77
CA SER A 46 -9.49 -16.04 6.00
C SER A 46 -8.64 -15.54 7.16
N TYR A 47 -9.09 -15.83 8.38
CA TYR A 47 -8.29 -15.47 9.56
C TYR A 47 -6.91 -16.14 9.54
N GLU A 48 -6.86 -17.41 9.15
CA GLU A 48 -5.61 -18.16 9.02
C GLU A 48 -4.70 -17.54 7.95
N ALA A 49 -5.25 -17.11 6.82
CA ALA A 49 -4.50 -16.45 5.77
C ALA A 49 -3.94 -15.10 6.24
N ALA A 50 -4.71 -14.34 7.01
CA ALA A 50 -4.26 -13.08 7.62
C ALA A 50 -3.12 -13.33 8.62
N GLU A 51 -3.25 -14.33 9.48
CA GLU A 51 -2.19 -14.71 10.42
C GLU A 51 -0.89 -15.10 9.71
N GLU A 52 -0.98 -15.92 8.66
CA GLU A 52 0.15 -16.34 7.88
C GLU A 52 0.83 -15.15 7.17
N THR A 53 0.03 -14.26 6.59
CA THR A 53 0.53 -13.05 5.91
C THR A 53 1.27 -12.14 6.89
N VAL A 54 0.71 -11.90 8.07
CA VAL A 54 1.36 -11.08 9.12
C VAL A 54 2.65 -11.75 9.60
N ARG A 55 2.63 -13.05 9.81
CA ARG A 55 3.81 -13.81 10.25
C ARG A 55 4.95 -13.70 9.24
N ARG A 56 4.61 -13.78 7.96
CA ARG A 56 5.58 -13.60 6.87
C ARG A 56 6.17 -12.19 6.86
N PHE A 57 5.34 -11.16 7.01
CA PHE A 57 5.81 -9.77 7.09
C PHE A 57 6.77 -9.57 8.28
N ILE A 58 6.43 -10.12 9.45
CA ILE A 58 7.28 -10.02 10.64
C ILE A 58 8.64 -10.70 10.39
N SER A 59 8.64 -11.85 9.74
CA SER A 59 9.87 -12.55 9.34
C SER A 59 10.69 -11.73 8.34
N ASP A 60 10.02 -11.08 7.39
CA ASP A 60 10.66 -10.32 6.32
C ASP A 60 11.30 -9.01 6.81
N TYR A 61 10.97 -8.53 8.01
CA TYR A 61 11.63 -7.34 8.58
C TYR A 61 13.13 -7.51 8.83
N ALA A 62 13.64 -8.73 8.80
CA ALA A 62 15.08 -8.98 8.81
C ALA A 62 15.79 -8.53 7.52
N LYS A 63 15.04 -8.37 6.43
CA LYS A 63 15.54 -7.90 5.13
C LYS A 63 15.57 -6.38 5.09
N LYS A 64 16.67 -5.82 4.60
CA LYS A 64 16.85 -4.36 4.51
C LYS A 64 16.14 -3.71 3.31
N ASP A 65 15.59 -4.50 2.42
CA ASP A 65 14.85 -4.06 1.25
C ASP A 65 13.35 -4.44 1.33
N PHE A 66 12.90 -4.86 2.51
CA PHE A 66 11.50 -5.13 2.77
C PHE A 66 10.81 -3.91 3.38
N TYR A 67 9.69 -3.52 2.78
CA TYR A 67 8.89 -2.38 3.21
C TYR A 67 7.44 -2.76 3.35
N GLY A 68 6.95 -2.77 4.58
CA GLY A 68 5.55 -3.09 4.86
C GLY A 68 5.11 -2.45 6.18
N TRP A 69 4.09 -1.60 6.11
CA TRP A 69 3.58 -0.86 7.25
C TRP A 69 2.10 -1.10 7.47
N ALA A 70 1.72 -1.27 8.74
CA ALA A 70 0.37 -1.07 9.20
C ALA A 70 0.16 0.42 9.40
N ILE A 71 -0.96 0.96 8.93
CA ILE A 71 -1.33 2.35 9.13
C ILE A 71 -2.26 2.44 10.33
N GLU A 72 -1.85 3.18 11.35
CA GLU A 72 -2.58 3.33 12.60
C GLU A 72 -3.08 4.76 12.77
N TYR A 73 -4.34 4.90 13.14
CA TYR A 73 -4.98 6.15 13.50
C TYR A 73 -5.66 6.00 14.86
N ARG A 74 -5.25 6.83 15.84
CA ARG A 74 -5.78 6.80 17.21
C ARG A 74 -5.81 5.39 17.82
N GLY A 75 -4.74 4.63 17.62
CA GLY A 75 -4.60 3.29 18.17
C GLY A 75 -5.30 2.17 17.40
N SER A 76 -5.97 2.48 16.29
CA SER A 76 -6.65 1.50 15.45
C SER A 76 -5.96 1.33 14.11
N LEU A 77 -5.81 0.09 13.65
CA LEU A 77 -5.32 -0.20 12.31
C LEU A 77 -6.40 0.21 11.29
N ILE A 78 -6.06 1.15 10.41
CA ILE A 78 -6.97 1.64 9.37
C ILE A 78 -6.50 1.35 7.96
N GLY A 79 -5.28 0.85 7.80
CA GLY A 79 -4.75 0.63 6.46
C GLY A 79 -3.46 -0.15 6.45
N THR A 80 -3.03 -0.43 5.24
CA THR A 80 -1.77 -1.08 4.91
C THR A 80 -1.09 -0.32 3.79
N ILE A 81 0.23 -0.20 3.84
CA ILE A 81 1.03 0.36 2.76
C ILE A 81 2.36 -0.38 2.70
N GLY A 82 2.82 -0.68 1.49
CA GLY A 82 4.08 -1.38 1.30
C GLY A 82 4.78 -0.94 0.03
N ALA A 83 6.06 -1.27 -0.07
CA ALA A 83 6.83 -1.07 -1.29
C ALA A 83 7.55 -2.37 -1.64
N TYR A 84 7.63 -2.66 -2.92
CA TYR A 84 8.09 -3.96 -3.44
C TYR A 84 8.69 -3.81 -4.84
N ASP A 85 9.26 -4.90 -5.35
CA ASP A 85 9.83 -4.96 -6.70
C ASP A 85 10.93 -3.90 -6.91
N TYR A 86 11.87 -3.82 -5.94
CA TYR A 86 13.00 -2.91 -6.06
C TYR A 86 13.91 -3.31 -7.23
N ASP A 87 14.10 -2.38 -8.15
CA ASP A 87 15.03 -2.48 -9.28
C ASP A 87 16.29 -1.68 -8.97
N PRO A 88 17.42 -2.35 -8.63
CA PRO A 88 18.65 -1.66 -8.27
C PRO A 88 19.32 -0.93 -9.45
N GLU A 89 19.09 -1.36 -10.69
CA GLU A 89 19.65 -0.71 -11.87
C GLU A 89 19.03 0.66 -12.11
N LYS A 90 17.72 0.75 -11.89
CA LYS A 90 16.95 1.99 -12.03
C LYS A 90 16.85 2.78 -10.74
N ASN A 91 17.19 2.17 -9.61
CA ASN A 91 16.93 2.69 -8.27
C ASN A 91 15.44 3.08 -8.12
N GLN A 92 14.57 2.10 -8.42
CA GLN A 92 13.14 2.26 -8.50
C GLN A 92 12.41 1.22 -7.66
N ILE A 93 11.32 1.61 -7.03
CA ILE A 93 10.46 0.71 -6.27
C ILE A 93 8.97 1.01 -6.54
N GLU A 94 8.11 0.03 -6.39
CA GLU A 94 6.68 0.21 -6.53
C GLU A 94 6.01 0.27 -5.16
N VAL A 95 5.02 1.15 -4.98
CA VAL A 95 4.22 1.23 -3.75
C VAL A 95 2.77 0.82 -4.00
N GLY A 96 2.18 0.13 -3.02
CA GLY A 96 0.78 -0.20 -2.99
C GLY A 96 0.19 0.01 -1.61
N MET A 97 -1.09 0.36 -1.55
CA MET A 97 -1.76 0.65 -0.28
C MET A 97 -3.25 0.35 -0.32
N SER A 98 -3.82 0.17 0.86
CA SER A 98 -5.27 0.04 1.06
C SER A 98 -5.67 0.72 2.35
N ILE A 99 -6.79 1.43 2.33
CA ILE A 99 -7.42 2.02 3.51
C ILE A 99 -8.74 1.29 3.75
N ALA A 100 -9.02 0.92 5.00
CA ALA A 100 -10.29 0.29 5.37
C ALA A 100 -11.45 1.19 4.99
N ARG A 101 -12.55 0.59 4.49
CA ARG A 101 -13.67 1.33 3.91
C ARG A 101 -14.27 2.37 4.86
N ASP A 102 -14.36 2.05 6.15
CA ASP A 102 -14.89 2.96 7.18
C ASP A 102 -14.03 4.23 7.36
N SER A 103 -12.80 4.21 6.88
CA SER A 103 -11.87 5.34 6.97
C SER A 103 -11.69 6.08 5.64
N TRP A 104 -12.48 5.75 4.61
CA TRP A 104 -12.43 6.45 3.32
C TRP A 104 -12.95 7.88 3.43
N GLY A 105 -12.52 8.73 2.50
CA GLY A 105 -13.01 10.10 2.36
C GLY A 105 -12.48 11.08 3.40
N GLN A 106 -11.43 10.73 4.15
CA GLN A 106 -10.86 11.55 5.22
C GLN A 106 -9.43 12.03 4.93
N GLY A 107 -8.89 11.72 3.75
CA GLY A 107 -7.55 12.11 3.34
C GLY A 107 -6.43 11.23 3.91
N PHE A 108 -6.73 10.12 4.54
CA PHE A 108 -5.72 9.23 5.13
C PHE A 108 -4.83 8.58 4.06
N ALA A 109 -5.39 8.18 2.93
CA ALA A 109 -4.63 7.60 1.82
C ALA A 109 -3.55 8.57 1.32
N THR A 110 -3.93 9.82 1.08
CA THR A 110 -3.00 10.88 0.65
C THR A 110 -1.91 11.12 1.68
N GLU A 111 -2.29 11.22 2.94
CA GLU A 111 -1.35 11.48 4.05
C GLU A 111 -0.34 10.34 4.21
N ALA A 112 -0.80 9.10 4.23
CA ALA A 112 0.06 7.93 4.36
C ALA A 112 1.02 7.80 3.16
N LEU A 113 0.48 7.92 1.95
CA LEU A 113 1.28 7.82 0.73
C LEU A 113 2.35 8.90 0.68
N LYS A 114 2.00 10.15 0.96
CA LYS A 114 2.96 11.26 0.99
C LYS A 114 4.09 11.03 1.99
N ALA A 115 3.78 10.54 3.18
CA ALA A 115 4.77 10.24 4.20
C ALA A 115 5.72 9.10 3.77
N VAL A 116 5.19 8.04 3.18
CA VAL A 116 5.98 6.91 2.70
C VAL A 116 6.85 7.30 1.49
N LEU A 117 6.32 8.11 0.56
CA LEU A 117 7.12 8.64 -0.55
C LEU A 117 8.32 9.44 -0.02
N GLY A 118 8.09 10.30 0.96
CA GLY A 118 9.17 11.06 1.61
C GLY A 118 10.21 10.17 2.30
N TYR A 119 9.76 9.11 2.96
CA TYR A 119 10.67 8.13 3.57
C TYR A 119 11.51 7.39 2.53
N LEU A 120 10.87 6.85 1.50
CA LEU A 120 11.57 6.09 0.46
C LEU A 120 12.59 6.94 -0.30
N THR A 121 12.24 8.17 -0.66
CA THR A 121 13.14 9.03 -1.44
C THR A 121 14.16 9.76 -0.55
N GLY A 122 13.73 10.30 0.59
CA GLY A 122 14.58 11.12 1.44
C GLY A 122 15.46 10.32 2.41
N HIS A 123 14.94 9.22 2.97
CA HIS A 123 15.67 8.41 3.96
C HIS A 123 16.37 7.21 3.31
N GLU A 124 15.65 6.47 2.48
CA GLU A 124 16.17 5.26 1.84
C GLU A 124 16.99 5.53 0.56
N GLY A 125 16.89 6.73 0.00
CA GLY A 125 17.64 7.11 -1.19
C GLY A 125 17.11 6.52 -2.50
N ILE A 126 15.85 6.11 -2.52
CA ILE A 126 15.19 5.61 -3.74
C ILE A 126 14.98 6.79 -4.70
N ARG A 127 15.39 6.62 -5.96
CA ARG A 127 15.28 7.68 -6.97
C ARG A 127 13.87 7.85 -7.49
N THR A 128 13.20 6.73 -7.76
CA THR A 128 11.87 6.74 -8.39
C THR A 128 10.93 5.79 -7.66
N VAL A 129 9.77 6.27 -7.29
CA VAL A 129 8.70 5.44 -6.75
C VAL A 129 7.57 5.39 -7.76
N THR A 130 7.13 4.19 -8.10
CA THR A 130 6.00 3.97 -9.01
C THR A 130 4.78 3.47 -8.26
N ALA A 131 3.62 3.66 -8.83
CA ALA A 131 2.36 3.10 -8.35
C ALA A 131 1.40 2.95 -9.52
N TRP A 132 0.35 2.16 -9.36
CA TRP A 132 -0.70 2.06 -10.35
C TRP A 132 -2.06 1.82 -9.67
N CYS A 133 -3.11 2.14 -10.39
CA CYS A 133 -4.48 1.78 -10.03
C CYS A 133 -5.33 1.64 -11.29
N ALA A 134 -6.49 1.02 -11.16
CA ALA A 134 -7.50 1.04 -12.22
C ALA A 134 -8.00 2.48 -12.39
N PRO A 135 -8.18 2.98 -13.64
CA PRO A 135 -8.68 4.33 -13.87
C PRO A 135 -10.04 4.60 -13.22
N ASP A 136 -10.87 3.56 -13.08
CA ASP A 136 -12.19 3.65 -12.43
C ASP A 136 -12.08 3.80 -10.90
N ASN A 137 -10.92 3.54 -10.32
CA ASN A 137 -10.66 3.74 -8.90
C ASN A 137 -10.35 5.22 -8.63
N ALA A 138 -11.39 6.04 -8.61
CA ALA A 138 -11.26 7.49 -8.47
C ALA A 138 -10.56 7.91 -7.17
N GLY A 139 -10.79 7.18 -6.10
CA GLY A 139 -10.16 7.44 -4.80
C GLY A 139 -8.64 7.29 -4.84
N SER A 140 -8.15 6.19 -5.43
CA SER A 140 -6.71 5.96 -5.60
C SER A 140 -6.08 6.94 -6.57
N MET A 141 -6.73 7.22 -7.70
CA MET A 141 -6.28 8.23 -8.66
C MET A 141 -6.03 9.58 -7.98
N LYS A 142 -7.01 10.01 -7.21
CA LYS A 142 -6.96 11.30 -6.50
C LYS A 142 -5.88 11.31 -5.41
N ALA A 143 -5.77 10.23 -4.63
CA ALA A 143 -4.76 10.11 -3.58
C ALA A 143 -3.34 10.18 -4.13
N MET A 144 -3.05 9.48 -5.23
CA MET A 144 -1.75 9.51 -5.87
C MET A 144 -1.40 10.90 -6.39
N GLN A 145 -2.34 11.58 -7.04
CA GLN A 145 -2.12 12.94 -7.54
C GLN A 145 -1.89 13.94 -6.40
N LYS A 146 -2.70 13.88 -5.36
CA LYS A 146 -2.55 14.77 -4.19
C LYS A 146 -1.27 14.51 -3.39
N ALA A 147 -0.76 13.28 -3.41
CA ALA A 147 0.51 12.95 -2.77
C ALA A 147 1.72 13.44 -3.57
N GLY A 148 1.53 13.98 -4.77
CA GLY A 148 2.58 14.53 -5.61
C GLY A 148 3.06 13.60 -6.71
N MET A 149 2.39 12.48 -6.94
CA MET A 149 2.72 11.58 -8.03
C MET A 149 2.17 12.11 -9.36
N THR A 150 2.90 11.86 -10.42
CA THR A 150 2.55 12.28 -11.79
C THR A 150 2.06 11.08 -12.59
N LYS A 151 0.93 11.25 -13.29
CA LYS A 151 0.47 10.26 -14.27
C LYS A 151 1.51 10.05 -15.36
N THR A 152 1.74 8.79 -15.73
CA THR A 152 2.63 8.44 -16.82
C THR A 152 1.86 7.76 -17.95
N PHE A 153 1.79 6.46 -17.97
CA PHE A 153 1.15 5.73 -19.07
C PHE A 153 0.02 4.83 -18.58
N ILE A 154 -0.84 4.42 -19.50
CA ILE A 154 -1.89 3.41 -19.27
C ILE A 154 -1.49 2.13 -19.97
N LYS A 155 -1.59 1.01 -19.25
CA LYS A 155 -1.50 -0.33 -19.82
C LYS A 155 -2.91 -0.87 -19.96
N GLU A 156 -3.37 -1.00 -21.22
CA GLU A 156 -4.73 -1.44 -21.51
C GLU A 156 -4.92 -2.94 -21.24
N ASN A 157 -6.11 -3.30 -20.75
CA ASN A 157 -6.52 -4.68 -20.50
C ASN A 157 -5.48 -5.49 -19.72
N ALA A 158 -4.82 -4.84 -18.78
CA ALA A 158 -3.69 -5.42 -18.05
C ALA A 158 -4.11 -6.24 -16.84
N LEU A 159 -5.34 -6.08 -16.36
CA LEU A 159 -5.84 -6.67 -15.14
C LEU A 159 -7.18 -7.37 -15.39
N GLU A 160 -7.30 -8.63 -14.98
CA GLU A 160 -8.55 -9.36 -15.01
C GLU A 160 -9.01 -9.68 -13.60
N VAL A 161 -10.18 -9.16 -13.22
CA VAL A 161 -10.76 -9.34 -11.88
C VAL A 161 -12.23 -9.71 -12.02
N GLY A 162 -12.61 -10.89 -11.54
CA GLY A 162 -14.01 -11.33 -11.54
C GLY A 162 -14.63 -11.39 -12.93
N GLY A 163 -13.86 -11.75 -13.96
CA GLY A 163 -14.32 -11.82 -15.34
C GLY A 163 -14.37 -10.48 -16.07
N LYS A 164 -13.99 -9.39 -15.42
CA LYS A 164 -13.84 -8.06 -16.02
C LYS A 164 -12.39 -7.74 -16.26
N THR A 165 -12.10 -7.03 -17.36
CA THR A 165 -10.77 -6.54 -17.69
C THR A 165 -10.66 -5.06 -17.33
N TYR A 166 -9.58 -4.68 -16.68
CA TYR A 166 -9.29 -3.30 -16.29
C TYR A 166 -7.96 -2.84 -16.86
N ASP A 167 -7.87 -1.55 -17.14
CA ASP A 167 -6.61 -0.90 -17.48
C ASP A 167 -5.82 -0.61 -16.19
N GLN A 168 -4.50 -0.45 -16.32
CA GLN A 168 -3.63 0.05 -15.26
C GLN A 168 -3.15 1.46 -15.61
N GLN A 169 -3.50 2.44 -14.81
CA GLN A 169 -2.92 3.78 -14.88
C GLN A 169 -1.70 3.85 -13.98
N PHE A 170 -0.55 4.11 -14.57
CA PHE A 170 0.70 4.24 -13.83
C PHE A 170 0.99 5.67 -13.41
N PHE A 171 1.71 5.80 -12.30
CA PHE A 171 2.17 7.06 -11.70
C PHE A 171 3.63 6.93 -11.31
N THR A 172 4.34 8.05 -11.27
CA THR A 172 5.71 8.13 -10.74
C THR A 172 5.87 9.30 -9.80
N TYR A 173 6.82 9.14 -8.88
CA TYR A 173 7.30 10.18 -7.97
C TYR A 173 8.83 10.12 -7.95
N SER A 174 9.46 11.27 -8.06
CA SER A 174 10.94 11.37 -8.04
C SER A 174 11.37 12.52 -7.16
#